data_39461fcedfa5b3db4bf644ca7aea7a74
#
_entry.id   39461fcedfa5b3db4bf644ca7aea7a74
#
_cell.length_a   1.000
_cell.length_b   1.000
_cell.length_c   1.000
_cell.angle_alpha   90.00
_cell.angle_beta   90.00
_cell.angle_gamma   90.00
#
_symmetry.space_group_name_H-M   'P 1'
#
loop_
_entity.id
_entity.type
_entity.pdbx_description
1 polymer ?
#
loop_
_entity_poly.entity_id
_entity_poly.type
_entity_poly.pdbx_seq_one_letter_code
_entity_poly.pdbx_strand_id
1 'polypeptide(L)'
;MVHTFTALGQYLAADVNSGAVHVLDEMSYRLLSAVGEEGPMAPEMPEALAEQLPQYPAQELKEAWQELRGLQDQGLLFTNDEYIDPEKAMELPRQAVVKALCLHVSHDCNLRCRYCFASTGDFGTGHRMTMDFETAKRAIDWVVEKSG
;
A
#
# COMPACT_ATOMS: atom_id res chain seq x y z
N MET A 1 6.71 1.13 9.35
CA MET A 1 7.06 2.54 9.00
C MET A 1 5.78 3.34 8.80
N VAL A 2 5.68 4.51 9.44
CA VAL A 2 4.51 5.41 9.34
C VAL A 2 4.95 6.77 8.82
N HIS A 3 4.35 7.21 7.71
CA HIS A 3 4.58 8.55 7.16
C HIS A 3 3.48 9.50 7.57
N THR A 4 3.83 10.64 8.13
CA THR A 4 2.91 11.74 8.40
C THR A 4 3.07 12.83 7.34
N PHE A 5 1.96 13.29 6.76
CA PHE A 5 1.97 14.31 5.72
C PHE A 5 0.66 15.09 5.68
N THR A 6 0.64 16.19 4.94
CA THR A 6 -0.58 16.98 4.72
C THR A 6 -0.99 16.93 3.26
N ALA A 7 -2.27 16.70 2.99
CA ALA A 7 -2.84 16.75 1.65
C ALA A 7 -4.28 17.25 1.71
N LEU A 8 -4.68 18.03 0.72
CA LEU A 8 -6.06 18.56 0.60
C LEU A 8 -6.55 19.30 1.86
N GLY A 9 -5.63 19.95 2.60
CA GLY A 9 -5.93 20.65 3.84
C GLY A 9 -6.19 19.74 5.05
N GLN A 10 -5.86 18.46 4.96
CA GLN A 10 -5.98 17.48 6.05
C GLN A 10 -4.61 16.99 6.52
N TYR A 11 -4.54 16.58 7.78
CA TYR A 11 -3.41 15.89 8.38
C TYR A 11 -3.59 14.39 8.21
N LEU A 12 -2.58 13.71 7.69
CA LEU A 12 -2.66 12.30 7.32
C LEU A 12 -1.49 11.52 7.89
N ALA A 13 -1.75 10.26 8.22
CA ALA A 13 -0.73 9.27 8.52
C ALA A 13 -0.97 8.02 7.67
N ALA A 14 0.06 7.51 7.02
CA ALA A 14 0.02 6.27 6.25
C ALA A 14 0.98 5.24 6.84
N ASP A 15 0.46 4.08 7.20
CA ASP A 15 1.29 2.92 7.54
C ASP A 15 1.64 2.16 6.26
N VAL A 16 2.93 2.10 5.95
CA VAL A 16 3.42 1.54 4.68
C VAL A 16 3.17 0.04 4.57
N ASN A 17 3.24 -0.68 5.68
CA ASN A 17 3.15 -2.14 5.66
C ASN A 17 1.70 -2.63 5.64
N SER A 18 0.82 -2.04 6.44
CA SER A 18 -0.62 -2.38 6.42
C SER A 18 -1.38 -1.73 5.26
N GLY A 19 -0.84 -0.63 4.70
CA GLY A 19 -1.53 0.20 3.71
C GLY A 19 -2.65 1.06 4.31
N ALA A 20 -2.78 1.10 5.64
CA ALA A 20 -3.79 1.93 6.32
C ALA A 20 -3.46 3.42 6.19
N VAL A 21 -4.47 4.24 5.93
CA VAL A 21 -4.36 5.70 5.90
C VAL A 21 -5.37 6.29 6.87
N HIS A 22 -4.88 7.12 7.78
CA HIS A 22 -5.66 7.78 8.81
C HIS A 22 -5.73 9.28 8.58
N VAL A 23 -6.92 9.85 8.74
CA VAL A 23 -7.12 11.29 8.86
C VAL A 23 -7.03 11.65 10.35
N LEU A 24 -6.13 12.57 10.67
CA LEU A 24 -5.83 12.97 12.05
C LEU A 24 -6.27 14.41 12.29
N ASP A 25 -6.50 14.76 13.57
CA ASP A 25 -6.48 16.15 13.99
C ASP A 25 -5.03 16.69 14.08
N GLU A 26 -4.88 17.98 14.25
CA GLU A 26 -3.56 18.62 14.29
C GLU A 26 -2.71 18.11 15.47
N MET A 27 -3.32 17.89 16.63
CA MET A 27 -2.62 17.44 17.84
C MET A 27 -2.07 16.02 17.65
N SER A 28 -2.90 15.08 17.21
CA SER A 28 -2.52 13.70 16.93
C SER A 28 -1.46 13.61 15.83
N TYR A 29 -1.59 14.44 14.78
CA TYR A 29 -0.59 14.55 13.73
C TYR A 29 0.77 15.01 14.25
N ARG A 30 0.82 16.07 15.07
CA ARG A 30 2.06 16.58 15.65
C ARG A 30 2.67 15.58 16.62
N LEU A 31 1.83 14.93 17.43
CA LEU A 31 2.25 13.90 18.36
C LEU A 31 2.88 12.71 17.61
N LEU A 32 2.22 12.21 16.58
CA LEU A 32 2.73 11.10 15.76
C LEU A 32 4.00 11.50 14.99
N SER A 33 4.06 12.73 14.48
CA SER A 33 5.27 13.25 13.81
C SER A 33 6.46 13.35 14.77
N ALA A 34 6.22 13.62 16.05
CA ALA A 34 7.28 13.67 17.07
C ALA A 34 7.76 12.27 17.49
N VAL A 35 6.92 11.24 17.36
CA VAL A 35 7.32 9.83 17.51
C VAL A 35 8.29 9.42 16.41
N GLY A 36 8.08 9.93 15.20
CA GLY A 36 8.87 9.60 14.02
C GLY A 36 8.29 8.44 13.21
N GLU A 37 9.00 8.05 12.16
CA GLU A 37 8.52 7.06 11.18
C GLU A 37 8.65 5.62 11.66
N GLU A 38 9.52 5.36 12.60
CA GLU A 38 9.82 4.03 13.12
C GLU A 38 9.23 3.84 14.52
N GLY A 39 8.39 2.83 14.66
CA GLY A 39 7.78 2.45 15.93
C GLY A 39 8.47 1.22 16.55
N PRO A 40 7.82 0.55 17.48
CA PRO A 40 6.47 0.82 17.99
C PRO A 40 6.41 1.98 18.99
N MET A 41 5.19 2.51 19.20
CA MET A 41 4.92 3.48 20.25
C MET A 41 5.07 2.81 21.63
N ALA A 42 5.66 3.53 22.59
CA ALA A 42 5.76 3.07 23.98
C ALA A 42 4.38 2.86 24.62
N PRO A 43 4.22 1.97 25.61
CA PRO A 43 2.95 1.75 26.30
C PRO A 43 2.39 3.03 26.94
N GLU A 44 3.26 3.88 27.47
CA GLU A 44 2.92 5.19 28.05
C GLU A 44 3.61 6.29 27.23
N MET A 45 2.96 7.45 27.17
CA MET A 45 3.51 8.61 26.47
C MET A 45 4.79 9.11 27.19
N PRO A 46 5.94 9.21 26.50
CA PRO A 46 7.14 9.77 27.09
C PRO A 46 6.93 11.24 27.49
N GLU A 47 7.38 11.61 28.69
CA GLU A 47 7.25 12.98 29.20
C GLU A 47 7.92 14.02 28.27
N ALA A 48 9.02 13.65 27.65
CA ALA A 48 9.72 14.49 26.68
C ALA A 48 8.87 14.91 25.48
N LEU A 49 7.84 14.14 25.11
CA LEU A 49 6.92 14.52 24.03
C LEU A 49 5.96 15.62 24.47
N ALA A 50 5.53 15.61 25.74
CA ALA A 50 4.73 16.70 26.29
C ALA A 50 5.51 18.02 26.33
N GLU A 51 6.81 17.95 26.62
CA GLU A 51 7.68 19.14 26.61
C GLU A 51 7.88 19.71 25.19
N GLN A 52 7.84 18.87 24.16
CA GLN A 52 7.94 19.29 22.76
C GLN A 52 6.63 19.92 22.23
N LEU A 53 5.50 19.67 22.88
CA LEU A 53 4.18 20.12 22.48
C LEU A 53 3.48 20.94 23.58
N PRO A 54 4.11 21.99 24.09
CA PRO A 54 3.63 22.74 25.27
C PRO A 54 2.33 23.51 25.03
N GLN A 55 1.91 23.64 23.76
CA GLN A 55 0.66 24.29 23.37
C GLN A 55 -0.59 23.43 23.64
N TYR A 56 -0.41 22.13 23.93
CA TYR A 56 -1.51 21.23 24.22
C TYR A 56 -1.50 20.81 25.71
N PRO A 57 -2.67 20.66 26.32
CA PRO A 57 -2.77 20.14 27.69
C PRO A 57 -2.23 18.71 27.77
N ALA A 58 -1.45 18.43 28.81
CA ALA A 58 -0.81 17.11 28.97
C ALA A 58 -1.83 15.96 29.06
N GLN A 59 -3.03 16.23 29.56
CA GLN A 59 -4.10 15.23 29.62
C GLN A 59 -4.62 14.88 28.23
N GLU A 60 -4.86 15.87 27.38
CA GLU A 60 -5.33 15.66 26.00
C GLU A 60 -4.27 14.93 25.16
N LEU A 61 -2.97 15.24 25.34
CA LEU A 61 -1.89 14.50 24.70
C LEU A 61 -1.87 13.03 25.11
N LYS A 62 -2.13 12.72 26.39
CA LYS A 62 -2.20 11.33 26.86
C LYS A 62 -3.40 10.58 26.27
N GLU A 63 -4.54 11.23 26.13
CA GLU A 63 -5.73 10.65 25.52
C GLU A 63 -5.48 10.36 24.04
N ALA A 64 -4.94 11.31 23.27
CA ALA A 64 -4.55 11.10 21.88
C ALA A 64 -3.49 9.99 21.73
N TRP A 65 -2.53 9.91 22.66
CA TRP A 65 -1.55 8.83 22.69
C TRP A 65 -2.22 7.46 22.81
N GLN A 66 -3.21 7.32 23.70
CA GLN A 66 -3.93 6.06 23.87
C GLN A 66 -4.76 5.68 22.64
N GLU A 67 -5.35 6.65 21.95
CA GLU A 67 -6.07 6.42 20.70
C GLU A 67 -5.14 5.93 19.59
N LEU A 68 -4.00 6.59 19.41
CA LEU A 68 -2.98 6.17 18.44
C LEU A 68 -2.41 4.77 18.77
N ARG A 69 -2.21 4.50 20.04
CA ARG A 69 -1.83 3.15 20.53
C ARG A 69 -2.89 2.11 20.18
N GLY A 70 -4.17 2.46 20.34
CA GLY A 70 -5.28 1.59 19.95
C GLY A 70 -5.25 1.20 18.47
N LEU A 71 -4.84 2.12 17.59
CA LEU A 71 -4.63 1.81 16.17
C LEU A 71 -3.43 0.87 15.96
N GLN A 72 -2.34 1.07 16.70
CA GLN A 72 -1.19 0.15 16.66
C GLN A 72 -1.56 -1.26 17.11
N ASP A 73 -2.31 -1.38 18.22
CA ASP A 73 -2.74 -2.68 18.76
C ASP A 73 -3.70 -3.42 17.81
N GLN A 74 -4.41 -2.68 16.96
CA GLN A 74 -5.25 -3.22 15.88
C GLN A 74 -4.47 -3.58 14.60
N GLY A 75 -3.16 -3.36 14.57
CA GLY A 75 -2.34 -3.61 13.37
C GLY A 75 -2.60 -2.62 12.23
N LEU A 76 -2.96 -1.37 12.58
CA LEU A 76 -3.24 -0.29 11.62
C LEU A 76 -2.20 0.84 11.67
N LEU A 77 -1.25 0.78 12.62
CA LEU A 77 -0.17 1.75 12.81
C LEU A 77 1.09 1.01 13.27
N PHE A 78 2.27 1.41 12.76
CA PHE A 78 3.57 0.81 13.08
C PHE A 78 3.59 -0.72 12.90
N THR A 79 2.96 -1.20 11.84
CA THR A 79 2.94 -2.63 11.51
C THR A 79 4.31 -3.10 11.03
N ASN A 80 4.61 -4.36 11.29
CA ASN A 80 5.81 -5.00 10.78
C ASN A 80 5.57 -5.48 9.35
N ASP A 81 6.62 -5.46 8.53
CA ASP A 81 6.59 -6.07 7.21
C ASP A 81 6.76 -7.60 7.36
N GLU A 82 5.65 -8.30 7.36
CA GLU A 82 5.65 -9.77 7.43
C GLU A 82 6.22 -10.43 6.16
N TYR A 83 6.32 -9.66 5.04
CA TYR A 83 6.85 -10.15 3.77
C TYR A 83 8.37 -10.16 3.69
N ILE A 84 9.07 -9.48 4.63
CA ILE A 84 10.54 -9.52 4.70
C ILE A 84 11.05 -10.83 5.31
N ASP A 85 10.21 -11.61 5.97
CA ASP A 85 10.59 -12.92 6.46
C ASP A 85 10.66 -13.94 5.30
N PRO A 86 11.88 -14.33 4.85
CA PRO A 86 12.02 -15.26 3.71
C PRO A 86 11.38 -16.62 3.98
N GLU A 87 11.29 -17.04 5.25
CA GLU A 87 10.66 -18.32 5.63
C GLU A 87 9.15 -18.24 5.45
N LYS A 88 8.50 -17.12 5.87
CA LYS A 88 7.09 -16.88 5.63
C LYS A 88 6.77 -16.62 4.16
N ALA A 89 7.65 -15.93 3.43
CA ALA A 89 7.47 -15.74 1.99
C ALA A 89 7.50 -17.06 1.20
N MET A 90 8.16 -18.10 1.71
CA MET A 90 8.16 -19.44 1.13
C MET A 90 6.90 -20.25 1.48
N GLU A 91 6.09 -19.80 2.44
CA GLU A 91 4.78 -20.40 2.79
C GLU A 91 3.63 -19.94 1.90
N LEU A 92 3.90 -19.07 0.91
CA LEU A 92 2.90 -18.71 -0.09
C LEU A 92 2.33 -19.99 -0.71
N PRO A 93 0.99 -20.10 -0.82
CA PRO A 93 0.37 -21.33 -1.32
C PRO A 93 0.98 -21.70 -2.67
N ARG A 94 1.53 -22.92 -2.76
CA ARG A 94 2.16 -23.44 -3.99
C ARG A 94 1.20 -23.48 -5.19
N GLN A 95 -0.08 -23.30 -4.94
CA GLN A 95 -1.12 -23.11 -5.96
C GLN A 95 -1.74 -21.73 -5.77
N ALA A 96 -1.19 -20.75 -6.47
CA ALA A 96 -1.82 -19.44 -6.54
C ALA A 96 -3.12 -19.55 -7.36
N VAL A 97 -4.23 -19.13 -6.77
CA VAL A 97 -5.50 -18.97 -7.49
C VAL A 97 -5.34 -17.82 -8.49
N VAL A 98 -5.56 -18.10 -9.76
CA VAL A 98 -5.50 -17.08 -10.81
C VAL A 98 -6.80 -16.27 -10.80
N LYS A 99 -6.72 -14.99 -10.45
CA LYS A 99 -7.90 -14.11 -10.31
C LYS A 99 -8.18 -13.25 -11.54
N ALA A 100 -7.17 -13.06 -12.39
CA ALA A 100 -7.29 -12.18 -13.54
C ALA A 100 -6.32 -12.59 -14.65
N LEU A 101 -6.67 -12.22 -15.87
CA LEU A 101 -5.87 -12.41 -17.06
C LEU A 101 -5.83 -11.12 -17.86
N CYS A 102 -4.64 -10.69 -18.26
CA CYS A 102 -4.47 -9.57 -19.16
C CYS A 102 -4.14 -10.10 -20.56
N LEU A 103 -5.03 -9.85 -21.51
CA LEU A 103 -4.87 -10.29 -22.90
C LEU A 103 -4.54 -9.11 -23.81
N HIS A 104 -3.45 -9.23 -24.55
CA HIS A 104 -3.10 -8.31 -25.64
C HIS A 104 -3.81 -8.74 -26.91
N VAL A 105 -5.05 -8.27 -27.09
CA VAL A 105 -5.93 -8.72 -28.17
C VAL A 105 -5.46 -8.23 -29.53
N SER A 106 -4.76 -7.09 -29.57
CA SER A 106 -4.22 -6.51 -30.79
C SER A 106 -2.83 -5.96 -30.59
N HIS A 107 -1.93 -6.31 -31.47
CA HIS A 107 -0.60 -5.74 -31.63
C HIS A 107 -0.59 -4.69 -32.77
N ASP A 108 -1.69 -3.98 -32.93
CA ASP A 108 -1.86 -2.88 -33.88
C ASP A 108 -2.48 -1.69 -33.18
N CYS A 109 -1.73 -0.62 -33.00
CA CYS A 109 -2.17 0.59 -32.32
C CYS A 109 -2.06 1.79 -33.26
N ASN A 110 -3.12 2.57 -33.37
CA ASN A 110 -3.13 3.81 -34.15
C ASN A 110 -2.57 5.03 -33.39
N LEU A 111 -2.34 4.90 -32.07
CA LEU A 111 -1.65 5.90 -31.26
C LEU A 111 -0.14 5.80 -31.37
N ARG A 112 0.54 6.90 -31.08
CA ARG A 112 2.02 6.99 -31.12
C ARG A 112 2.55 7.63 -29.85
N CYS A 113 2.12 7.08 -28.68
CA CYS A 113 2.50 7.61 -27.37
C CYS A 113 4.01 7.52 -27.18
N ARG A 114 4.65 8.63 -26.80
CA ARG A 114 6.12 8.69 -26.60
C ARG A 114 6.62 7.79 -25.46
N TYR A 115 5.74 7.43 -24.53
CA TYR A 115 6.01 6.56 -23.36
C TYR A 115 5.42 5.15 -23.53
N CYS A 116 5.12 4.72 -24.77
CA CYS A 116 4.47 3.43 -25.01
C CYS A 116 5.42 2.27 -24.70
N PHE A 117 5.10 1.48 -23.68
CA PHE A 117 5.84 0.27 -23.32
C PHE A 117 5.72 -0.82 -24.40
N ALA A 118 4.67 -0.78 -25.21
CA ALA A 118 4.38 -1.75 -26.27
C ALA A 118 4.93 -1.33 -27.65
N SER A 119 5.83 -0.34 -27.73
CA SER A 119 6.43 0.14 -28.99
C SER A 119 5.40 0.39 -30.10
N THR A 120 4.33 1.14 -29.77
CA THR A 120 3.16 1.39 -30.63
C THR A 120 2.26 0.18 -30.94
N GLY A 121 2.37 -0.85 -30.11
CA GLY A 121 1.49 -2.02 -30.12
C GLY A 121 2.14 -3.32 -30.55
N ASP A 122 3.25 -3.27 -31.29
CA ASP A 122 3.93 -4.45 -31.82
C ASP A 122 5.01 -5.05 -30.90
N PHE A 123 5.23 -4.45 -29.73
CA PHE A 123 6.26 -4.85 -28.74
C PHE A 123 7.68 -4.95 -29.32
N GLY A 124 7.99 -4.14 -30.34
CA GLY A 124 9.29 -4.14 -31.01
C GLY A 124 9.51 -5.29 -31.98
N THR A 125 8.48 -6.10 -32.27
CA THR A 125 8.59 -7.22 -33.22
C THR A 125 8.55 -6.79 -34.68
N GLY A 126 8.03 -5.57 -34.95
CA GLY A 126 7.79 -5.07 -36.29
C GLY A 126 6.58 -5.72 -36.99
N HIS A 127 5.86 -6.61 -36.32
CA HIS A 127 4.71 -7.31 -36.88
C HIS A 127 3.43 -6.91 -36.16
N ARG A 128 2.45 -6.47 -36.97
CA ARG A 128 1.08 -6.22 -36.49
C ARG A 128 0.30 -7.51 -36.53
N MET A 129 -0.30 -7.87 -35.40
CA MET A 129 -1.08 -9.10 -35.24
C MET A 129 -2.32 -8.85 -34.42
N THR A 130 -3.34 -9.66 -34.68
CA THR A 130 -4.53 -9.73 -33.82
C THR A 130 -4.64 -11.14 -33.29
N MET A 131 -5.04 -11.27 -32.02
CA MET A 131 -5.23 -12.55 -31.37
C MET A 131 -6.33 -13.33 -32.10
N ASP A 132 -6.08 -14.56 -32.47
CA ASP A 132 -7.10 -15.44 -33.01
C ASP A 132 -8.05 -15.97 -31.91
N PHE A 133 -9.22 -16.43 -32.34
CA PHE A 133 -10.26 -16.92 -31.44
C PHE A 133 -9.79 -18.14 -30.61
N GLU A 134 -9.03 -19.03 -31.20
CA GLU A 134 -8.59 -20.25 -30.52
C GLU A 134 -7.56 -19.93 -29.41
N THR A 135 -6.68 -18.97 -29.64
CA THR A 135 -5.76 -18.49 -28.62
C THR A 135 -6.50 -17.80 -27.47
N ALA A 136 -7.46 -16.93 -27.77
CA ALA A 136 -8.30 -16.28 -26.78
C ALA A 136 -9.08 -17.28 -25.94
N LYS A 137 -9.72 -18.25 -26.62
CA LYS A 137 -10.50 -19.30 -25.96
C LYS A 137 -9.63 -20.12 -25.00
N ARG A 138 -8.47 -20.60 -25.43
CA ARG A 138 -7.56 -21.36 -24.56
C ARG A 138 -7.09 -20.56 -23.34
N ALA A 139 -6.86 -19.26 -23.51
CA ALA A 139 -6.46 -18.38 -22.40
C ALA A 139 -7.60 -18.23 -21.37
N ILE A 140 -8.84 -18.09 -21.83
CA ILE A 140 -10.02 -18.02 -20.96
C ILE A 140 -10.26 -19.38 -20.28
N ASP A 141 -10.23 -20.48 -21.01
CA ASP A 141 -10.39 -21.83 -20.45
C ASP A 141 -9.37 -22.08 -19.32
N TRP A 142 -8.11 -21.67 -19.56
CA TRP A 142 -7.04 -21.78 -18.57
C TRP A 142 -7.31 -20.96 -17.30
N VAL A 143 -7.77 -19.72 -17.44
CA VAL A 143 -8.13 -18.89 -16.26
C VAL A 143 -9.29 -19.53 -15.49
N VAL A 144 -10.33 -19.99 -16.18
CA VAL A 144 -11.47 -20.64 -15.53
C VAL A 144 -11.03 -21.89 -14.78
N GLU A 145 -10.14 -22.70 -15.37
CA GLU A 145 -9.58 -23.89 -14.70
C GLU A 145 -8.76 -23.55 -13.45
N LYS A 146 -8.02 -22.41 -13.47
CA LYS A 146 -7.10 -22.02 -12.38
C LYS A 146 -7.70 -21.04 -11.38
N SER A 147 -8.93 -20.61 -11.55
CA SER A 147 -9.57 -19.61 -10.68
C SER A 147 -10.21 -20.21 -9.41
N GLY A 148 -10.29 -21.53 -9.28
CA GLY A 148 -10.81 -22.23 -8.11
C GLY A 148 -12.31 -22.48 -8.16
#